data_63f64330dcbdd925cc173914022801fe
#
_entry.id   63f64330dcbdd925cc173914022801fe
#
_cell.length_a   1.000
_cell.length_b   1.000
_cell.length_c   1.000
_cell.angle_alpha   90.00
_cell.angle_beta   90.00
_cell.angle_gamma   90.00
#
_symmetry.space_group_name_H-M   'P 1'
#
loop_
_entity.id
_entity.type
_entity.pdbx_description
1 polymer ?
#
loop_
_entity_poly.entity_id
_entity_poly.type
_entity_poly.pdbx_seq_one_letter_code
_entity_poly.pdbx_strand_id
1 'polypeptide(L)'
;MRRRYSTSIISLVAAAILFAVTPGVPGSSLPAAAAATDSLPALHIDGSRFVDENGRVVLLHGVNSVNKEPPYFAPETTITAQDAELLSRHGFNTVRLGVNFDGLMPTEGVVDTAYLDRVAAAVDMLAQYGIHTVLDNHQDGLSKIWGGNGFPEWAIHARPAAGEPNPGFPLNYLMPTMNAGWDEVWNNTYGALDYLGQALAALADKMNGHPGALGLELLNEPWPGTAFLSCFPNGCTGFDAKYQAAMQKLTDAVRARNAGLMVLWEPNVTWNETMPSNLGKNPPISAPNIVFAPHDYCIPSQMAIYSGLPTFLRGLCPLQQGKTWGNIDAFTHRTGIPSLVTEFGDGDATVLSNTLINADDRFIGWQYWQYGAGRGADPFLGEIGNQLVRTYPQATSGTPGRMIFDPATGDFAYRYTPRATGKPTEIYVSDLHYPNGYQVRVDGGTVTSAPGARVVTVEANGSTPVSVYINRPGSKGASVPDGPVGTGSASGSASGSASGSGGSGSSSGSGS
;
A
#
# COMPACT_ATOMS: atom_id res chain seq x y z
N MET A 1 -34.22 -3.93 44.58
CA MET A 1 -33.35 -4.98 45.11
C MET A 1 -31.90 -4.53 45.00
N ARG A 2 -31.30 -4.26 46.16
CA ARG A 2 -29.89 -3.79 46.24
C ARG A 2 -28.97 -5.02 46.18
N ARG A 3 -27.96 -5.05 45.31
CA ARG A 3 -26.83 -5.97 45.41
C ARG A 3 -25.58 -5.20 45.78
N ARG A 4 -24.93 -5.72 46.83
CA ARG A 4 -23.76 -5.19 47.53
C ARG A 4 -22.49 -5.52 46.75
N TYR A 5 -21.57 -4.58 46.67
CA TYR A 5 -20.19 -4.82 46.28
C TYR A 5 -19.40 -5.32 47.49
N SER A 6 -18.65 -6.41 47.29
CA SER A 6 -17.73 -6.95 48.28
C SER A 6 -16.32 -6.52 47.91
N THR A 7 -15.67 -5.81 48.79
CA THR A 7 -14.27 -5.39 48.75
C THR A 7 -13.41 -6.50 49.32
N SER A 8 -12.48 -7.07 48.57
CA SER A 8 -11.44 -7.95 49.07
C SER A 8 -10.10 -7.23 49.08
N ILE A 9 -9.58 -7.07 50.28
CA ILE A 9 -8.24 -6.58 50.60
C ILE A 9 -7.25 -7.76 50.42
N ILE A 10 -6.22 -7.58 49.60
CA ILE A 10 -5.09 -8.53 49.52
C ILE A 10 -3.85 -7.82 50.02
N SER A 11 -3.27 -8.46 51.06
CA SER A 11 -2.09 -8.02 51.78
C SER A 11 -0.81 -8.22 50.95
N LEU A 12 0.08 -7.21 50.96
CA LEU A 12 1.44 -7.30 50.47
C LEU A 12 2.29 -8.16 51.44
N VAL A 13 2.96 -9.18 50.88
CA VAL A 13 4.13 -9.81 51.51
C VAL A 13 5.35 -9.45 50.66
N ALA A 14 6.26 -8.68 51.26
CA ALA A 14 7.55 -8.37 50.63
C ALA A 14 8.52 -9.51 50.90
N ALA A 15 9.00 -10.18 49.86
CA ALA A 15 10.13 -11.12 49.94
C ALA A 15 11.36 -10.45 49.27
N ALA A 16 12.36 -10.16 50.08
CA ALA A 16 13.66 -9.70 49.60
C ALA A 16 14.46 -10.90 49.04
N ILE A 17 14.78 -10.88 47.77
CA ILE A 17 15.70 -11.83 47.14
C ILE A 17 17.02 -11.11 46.87
N LEU A 18 18.10 -11.55 47.54
CA LEU A 18 19.46 -11.14 47.23
C LEU A 18 19.87 -11.75 45.86
N PHE A 19 20.19 -10.91 44.90
CA PHE A 19 20.86 -11.32 43.68
C PHE A 19 22.39 -11.25 43.86
N ALA A 20 23.05 -12.37 43.71
CA ALA A 20 24.49 -12.46 43.57
C ALA A 20 24.88 -11.92 42.17
N VAL A 21 25.77 -10.93 42.14
CA VAL A 21 26.32 -10.33 40.94
C VAL A 21 27.39 -11.29 40.37
N THR A 22 27.11 -11.92 39.23
CA THR A 22 28.14 -12.56 38.40
C THR A 22 28.69 -11.54 37.41
N PRO A 23 30.01 -11.49 37.14
CA PRO A 23 30.58 -10.50 36.20
C PRO A 23 30.10 -10.81 34.79
N GLY A 24 29.55 -9.77 34.14
CA GLY A 24 28.92 -9.83 32.84
C GLY A 24 29.90 -10.16 31.72
N VAL A 25 29.44 -10.97 30.80
CA VAL A 25 29.97 -11.10 29.44
C VAL A 25 29.73 -9.74 28.72
N PRO A 26 30.73 -9.14 28.03
CA PRO A 26 30.49 -7.90 27.31
C PRO A 26 29.48 -8.19 26.17
N GLY A 27 28.28 -7.62 26.31
CA GLY A 27 27.31 -7.59 25.26
C GLY A 27 27.87 -6.81 24.08
N SER A 28 27.99 -7.46 22.94
CA SER A 28 28.23 -6.79 21.68
C SER A 28 27.04 -5.87 21.39
N SER A 29 27.20 -4.58 21.68
CA SER A 29 26.28 -3.56 21.18
C SER A 29 26.36 -3.58 19.65
N LEU A 30 25.26 -3.96 19.01
CA LEU A 30 25.09 -3.73 17.58
C LEU A 30 25.32 -2.23 17.34
N PRO A 31 26.06 -1.85 16.29
CA PRO A 31 26.22 -0.44 15.97
C PRO A 31 24.82 0.16 15.74
N ALA A 32 24.52 1.27 16.44
CA ALA A 32 23.36 2.08 16.14
C ALA A 32 23.33 2.35 14.64
N ALA A 33 22.17 2.16 14.02
CA ALA A 33 21.99 2.56 12.63
C ALA A 33 22.51 3.98 12.49
N ALA A 34 23.48 4.19 11.61
CA ALA A 34 23.95 5.52 11.28
C ALA A 34 22.71 6.31 10.82
N ALA A 35 22.40 7.39 11.52
CA ALA A 35 21.39 8.32 11.07
C ALA A 35 21.78 8.74 9.65
N ALA A 36 20.93 8.45 8.68
CA ALA A 36 21.14 8.91 7.32
C ALA A 36 21.14 10.44 7.36
N THR A 37 22.30 11.05 7.13
CA THR A 37 22.48 12.50 7.04
C THR A 37 22.17 13.01 5.63
N ASP A 38 21.88 12.12 4.70
CA ASP A 38 21.44 12.49 3.35
C ASP A 38 19.93 12.70 3.36
N SER A 39 19.49 13.82 2.79
CA SER A 39 18.05 14.10 2.59
C SER A 39 17.42 12.97 1.79
N LEU A 40 16.19 12.59 2.15
CA LEU A 40 15.42 11.60 1.38
C LEU A 40 15.40 12.00 -0.10
N PRO A 41 15.84 11.12 -1.07
CA PRO A 41 15.89 11.45 -2.47
C PRO A 41 14.51 11.86 -3.01
N ALA A 42 14.45 12.97 -3.73
CA ALA A 42 13.22 13.36 -4.41
C ALA A 42 12.90 12.37 -5.52
N LEU A 43 11.63 11.96 -5.60
CA LEU A 43 11.17 11.07 -6.67
C LEU A 43 10.38 11.85 -7.71
N HIS A 44 10.50 11.41 -8.97
CA HIS A 44 9.70 11.91 -10.09
C HIS A 44 9.24 10.76 -10.98
N ILE A 45 8.36 11.05 -11.94
CA ILE A 45 7.85 10.06 -12.89
C ILE A 45 8.66 10.12 -14.18
N ASP A 46 9.18 8.97 -14.61
CA ASP A 46 9.76 8.75 -15.93
C ASP A 46 9.03 7.58 -16.62
N GLY A 47 8.23 7.90 -17.64
CA GLY A 47 7.32 6.94 -18.25
C GLY A 47 6.35 6.34 -17.22
N SER A 48 6.33 5.03 -17.09
CA SER A 48 5.49 4.31 -16.14
C SER A 48 6.22 3.91 -14.85
N ARG A 49 7.26 4.68 -14.45
CA ARG A 49 8.12 4.35 -13.30
C ARG A 49 8.34 5.56 -12.39
N PHE A 50 8.57 5.29 -11.12
CA PHE A 50 9.16 6.25 -10.20
C PHE A 50 10.68 6.18 -10.33
N VAL A 51 11.32 7.34 -10.40
CA VAL A 51 12.78 7.43 -10.45
C VAL A 51 13.29 8.47 -9.46
N ASP A 52 14.48 8.23 -8.93
CA ASP A 52 15.16 9.19 -8.09
C ASP A 52 15.91 10.26 -8.92
N GLU A 53 16.50 11.22 -8.25
CA GLU A 53 17.28 12.32 -8.87
C GLU A 53 18.50 11.84 -9.69
N ASN A 54 18.96 10.61 -9.47
CA ASN A 54 20.04 9.99 -10.22
C ASN A 54 19.53 9.17 -11.41
N GLY A 55 18.20 9.10 -11.62
CA GLY A 55 17.58 8.31 -12.69
C GLY A 55 17.53 6.81 -12.41
N ARG A 56 17.66 6.38 -11.13
CA ARG A 56 17.43 4.99 -10.73
C ARG A 56 15.92 4.75 -10.57
N VAL A 57 15.45 3.60 -11.04
CA VAL A 57 14.04 3.21 -10.84
C VAL A 57 13.85 2.77 -9.40
N VAL A 58 12.89 3.38 -8.71
CA VAL A 58 12.56 3.12 -7.31
C VAL A 58 11.29 2.27 -7.22
N LEU A 59 11.35 1.21 -6.40
CA LEU A 59 10.19 0.38 -6.06
C LEU A 59 9.73 0.72 -4.65
N LEU A 60 8.43 1.02 -4.51
CA LEU A 60 7.83 1.48 -3.26
C LEU A 60 7.08 0.33 -2.58
N HIS A 61 7.53 -0.08 -1.40
CA HIS A 61 6.84 -1.02 -0.53
C HIS A 61 6.45 -0.33 0.78
N GLY A 62 5.18 -0.42 1.15
CA GLY A 62 4.69 0.34 2.30
C GLY A 62 3.46 -0.19 2.96
N VAL A 63 2.94 0.64 3.84
CA VAL A 63 1.75 0.36 4.64
C VAL A 63 0.84 1.58 4.67
N ASN A 64 -0.44 1.33 4.96
CA ASN A 64 -1.40 2.37 5.29
C ASN A 64 -1.38 2.69 6.78
N SER A 65 -1.45 3.96 7.14
CA SER A 65 -1.67 4.46 8.49
C SER A 65 -2.80 5.49 8.46
N VAL A 66 -4.02 5.03 8.73
CA VAL A 66 -5.24 5.83 8.61
C VAL A 66 -6.02 5.81 9.92
N ASN A 67 -6.39 6.99 10.41
CA ASN A 67 -7.32 7.15 11.52
C ASN A 67 -8.67 7.65 10.99
N LYS A 68 -9.71 6.84 11.16
CA LYS A 68 -11.06 7.11 10.66
C LYS A 68 -11.93 7.90 11.62
N GLU A 69 -11.49 8.08 12.87
CA GLU A 69 -12.23 8.75 13.93
C GLU A 69 -11.70 10.18 14.18
N PRO A 70 -12.58 11.14 14.52
CA PRO A 70 -12.13 12.47 14.91
C PRO A 70 -11.14 12.43 16.09
N PRO A 71 -10.08 13.22 16.10
CA PRO A 71 -9.78 14.32 15.18
C PRO A 71 -9.10 13.89 13.87
N TYR A 72 -9.24 12.66 13.41
CA TYR A 72 -8.72 12.02 12.20
C TYR A 72 -7.18 11.96 12.10
N PHE A 73 -6.49 12.67 12.93
CA PHE A 73 -5.03 12.71 12.98
C PHE A 73 -4.59 12.97 14.43
N ALA A 74 -4.70 11.96 15.28
CA ALA A 74 -4.18 12.02 16.64
C ALA A 74 -2.76 11.44 16.68
N PRO A 75 -1.78 12.16 17.24
CA PRO A 75 -0.40 11.68 17.34
C PRO A 75 -0.29 10.30 18.01
N GLU A 76 -1.16 10.02 18.99
CA GLU A 76 -1.16 8.79 19.77
C GLU A 76 -1.72 7.58 19.02
N THR A 77 -2.50 7.81 17.97
CA THR A 77 -3.15 6.77 17.14
C THR A 77 -2.64 6.73 15.71
N THR A 78 -1.78 7.69 15.36
CA THR A 78 -1.12 7.78 14.06
C THR A 78 0.29 7.19 14.18
N ILE A 79 1.07 7.27 13.13
CA ILE A 79 2.41 6.73 13.08
C ILE A 79 3.38 7.54 13.95
N THR A 80 4.19 6.87 14.74
CA THR A 80 5.22 7.47 15.61
C THR A 80 6.63 7.30 15.03
N ALA A 81 7.63 7.96 15.62
CA ALA A 81 9.04 7.77 15.26
C ALA A 81 9.51 6.32 15.48
N GLN A 82 8.99 5.64 16.50
CA GLN A 82 9.31 4.22 16.74
C GLN A 82 8.70 3.32 15.65
N ASP A 83 7.49 3.64 15.19
CA ASP A 83 6.88 2.94 14.06
C ASP A 83 7.67 3.18 12.77
N ALA A 84 8.11 4.42 12.52
CA ALA A 84 8.92 4.76 11.36
C ALA A 84 10.28 4.03 11.36
N GLU A 85 10.95 3.96 12.52
CA GLU A 85 12.16 3.17 12.69
C GLU A 85 11.93 1.68 12.40
N LEU A 86 10.84 1.12 12.92
CA LEU A 86 10.45 -0.28 12.69
C LEU A 86 10.18 -0.55 11.21
N LEU A 87 9.39 0.30 10.55
CA LEU A 87 9.08 0.20 9.13
C LEU A 87 10.36 0.27 8.29
N SER A 88 11.22 1.26 8.53
CA SER A 88 12.51 1.40 7.85
C SER A 88 13.40 0.18 8.08
N ARG A 89 13.45 -0.35 9.29
CA ARG A 89 14.19 -1.58 9.61
C ARG A 89 13.71 -2.79 8.82
N HIS A 90 12.40 -2.88 8.56
CA HIS A 90 11.80 -3.93 7.73
C HIS A 90 11.79 -3.62 6.23
N GLY A 91 12.45 -2.52 5.81
CA GLY A 91 12.64 -2.15 4.41
C GLY A 91 11.45 -1.46 3.76
N PHE A 92 10.44 -1.06 4.53
CA PHE A 92 9.37 -0.22 3.98
C PHE A 92 9.89 1.20 3.73
N ASN A 93 9.64 1.70 2.54
CA ASN A 93 10.11 3.00 2.08
C ASN A 93 8.98 3.96 1.67
N THR A 94 7.73 3.57 1.91
CA THR A 94 6.56 4.45 1.73
C THR A 94 5.49 4.19 2.79
N VAL A 95 4.74 5.24 3.15
CA VAL A 95 3.53 5.17 3.98
C VAL A 95 2.42 5.94 3.28
N ARG A 96 1.23 5.33 3.20
CA ARG A 96 -0.01 6.02 2.84
C ARG A 96 -0.63 6.53 4.13
N LEU A 97 -0.55 7.83 4.33
CA LEU A 97 -0.96 8.52 5.55
C LEU A 97 -2.33 9.14 5.34
N GLY A 98 -3.33 8.64 6.07
CA GLY A 98 -4.69 9.15 5.98
C GLY A 98 -4.80 10.58 6.49
N VAL A 99 -5.37 11.43 5.67
CA VAL A 99 -5.95 12.73 6.00
C VAL A 99 -7.44 12.66 5.70
N ASN A 100 -8.22 13.59 6.24
CA ASN A 100 -9.67 13.52 6.10
C ASN A 100 -10.21 14.92 5.80
N PHE A 101 -11.14 15.03 4.85
CA PHE A 101 -11.70 16.34 4.49
C PHE A 101 -12.38 17.02 5.68
N ASP A 102 -13.11 16.25 6.53
CA ASP A 102 -13.69 16.78 7.77
C ASP A 102 -12.61 17.25 8.78
N GLY A 103 -11.41 16.64 8.74
CA GLY A 103 -10.25 17.10 9.52
C GLY A 103 -9.57 18.34 8.91
N LEU A 104 -9.47 18.40 7.59
CA LEU A 104 -8.85 19.53 6.88
C LEU A 104 -9.72 20.80 6.94
N MET A 105 -11.05 20.65 6.88
CA MET A 105 -12.00 21.76 6.82
C MET A 105 -13.26 21.44 7.64
N PRO A 106 -13.15 21.38 8.98
CA PRO A 106 -14.28 21.01 9.85
C PRO A 106 -15.40 22.06 9.86
N THR A 107 -15.08 23.30 9.49
CA THR A 107 -16.00 24.42 9.32
C THR A 107 -15.98 24.86 7.88
N GLU A 108 -17.14 25.12 7.29
CA GLU A 108 -17.30 25.54 5.91
C GLU A 108 -16.36 26.68 5.51
N GLY A 109 -15.52 26.45 4.51
CA GLY A 109 -14.55 27.39 3.98
C GLY A 109 -13.37 27.72 4.90
N VAL A 110 -13.23 27.07 6.07
CA VAL A 110 -12.16 27.34 7.04
C VAL A 110 -11.24 26.14 7.17
N VAL A 111 -10.03 26.27 6.64
CA VAL A 111 -8.99 25.22 6.75
C VAL A 111 -8.41 25.21 8.16
N ASP A 112 -8.31 24.01 8.76
CA ASP A 112 -7.62 23.82 10.06
C ASP A 112 -6.10 23.77 9.84
N THR A 113 -5.44 24.89 10.08
CA THR A 113 -3.98 25.02 9.94
C THR A 113 -3.21 24.17 10.95
N ALA A 114 -3.77 23.95 12.16
CA ALA A 114 -3.16 23.09 13.16
C ALA A 114 -3.18 21.61 12.73
N TYR A 115 -4.23 21.20 12.04
CA TYR A 115 -4.29 19.88 11.40
C TYR A 115 -3.21 19.74 10.32
N LEU A 116 -3.06 20.73 9.44
CA LEU A 116 -2.01 20.74 8.43
C LEU A 116 -0.60 20.68 9.05
N ASP A 117 -0.36 21.40 10.15
CA ASP A 117 0.93 21.39 10.86
C ASP A 117 1.27 19.99 11.41
N ARG A 118 0.27 19.27 11.95
CA ARG A 118 0.46 17.90 12.44
C ARG A 118 0.77 16.92 11.29
N VAL A 119 0.07 17.06 10.15
CA VAL A 119 0.34 16.24 8.95
C VAL A 119 1.76 16.47 8.44
N ALA A 120 2.18 17.74 8.31
CA ALA A 120 3.52 18.09 7.87
C ALA A 120 4.61 17.53 8.82
N ALA A 121 4.40 17.62 10.11
CA ALA A 121 5.33 17.08 11.10
C ALA A 121 5.48 15.55 10.99
N ALA A 122 4.40 14.81 10.66
CA ALA A 122 4.48 13.38 10.42
C ALA A 122 5.21 13.04 9.12
N VAL A 123 4.99 13.82 8.06
CA VAL A 123 5.75 13.69 6.79
C VAL A 123 7.24 13.88 7.02
N ASP A 124 7.63 14.92 7.75
CA ASP A 124 9.04 15.19 8.07
C ASP A 124 9.65 14.09 8.96
N MET A 125 8.90 13.60 9.92
CA MET A 125 9.33 12.51 10.77
C MET A 125 9.58 11.24 9.94
N LEU A 126 8.66 10.84 9.07
CA LEU A 126 8.82 9.69 8.18
C LEU A 126 10.03 9.84 7.25
N ALA A 127 10.25 11.04 6.71
CA ALA A 127 11.38 11.35 5.84
C ALA A 127 12.74 11.13 6.53
N GLN A 128 12.85 11.38 7.84
CA GLN A 128 14.07 11.13 8.61
C GLN A 128 14.45 9.64 8.68
N TYR A 129 13.49 8.75 8.43
CA TYR A 129 13.70 7.31 8.39
C TYR A 129 13.74 6.73 6.96
N GLY A 130 13.85 7.60 5.94
CA GLY A 130 13.93 7.17 4.55
C GLY A 130 12.59 6.76 3.94
N ILE A 131 11.47 7.25 4.49
CA ILE A 131 10.12 6.85 4.11
C ILE A 131 9.39 7.99 3.41
N HIS A 132 8.97 7.76 2.18
CA HIS A 132 8.11 8.67 1.40
C HIS A 132 6.66 8.58 1.87
N THR A 133 5.94 9.69 1.84
CA THR A 133 4.54 9.75 2.26
C THR A 133 3.61 10.03 1.09
N VAL A 134 2.64 9.15 0.86
CA VAL A 134 1.44 9.43 0.08
C VAL A 134 0.38 9.93 1.04
N LEU A 135 -0.12 11.13 0.83
CA LEU A 135 -1.23 11.69 1.61
C LEU A 135 -2.55 11.22 1.00
N ASP A 136 -3.35 10.51 1.75
CA ASP A 136 -4.61 9.94 1.31
C ASP A 136 -5.78 10.74 1.88
N ASN A 137 -6.55 11.42 1.01
CA ASN A 137 -7.82 12.00 1.44
C ASN A 137 -8.86 10.90 1.63
N HIS A 138 -8.86 10.32 2.84
CA HIS A 138 -9.60 9.13 3.18
C HIS A 138 -11.07 9.40 3.45
N GLN A 139 -11.92 8.53 2.91
CA GLN A 139 -13.33 8.44 3.23
C GLN A 139 -13.79 6.98 3.22
N ASP A 140 -14.80 6.67 4.05
CA ASP A 140 -15.64 5.47 3.94
C ASP A 140 -17.09 5.90 4.19
N GLY A 141 -17.99 5.46 3.31
CA GLY A 141 -19.41 5.77 3.47
C GLY A 141 -19.75 7.25 3.41
N LEU A 142 -18.96 8.03 2.67
CA LEU A 142 -19.13 9.45 2.38
C LEU A 142 -18.99 10.37 3.60
N SER A 143 -19.76 10.16 4.65
CA SER A 143 -19.84 11.05 5.81
C SER A 143 -20.38 10.32 7.04
N LYS A 144 -20.11 10.87 8.22
CA LYS A 144 -20.71 10.41 9.49
C LYS A 144 -22.23 10.45 9.51
N ILE A 145 -22.87 11.18 8.61
CA ILE A 145 -24.32 11.16 8.39
C ILE A 145 -24.87 9.73 8.23
N TRP A 146 -24.10 8.84 7.58
CA TRP A 146 -24.45 7.43 7.37
C TRP A 146 -23.55 6.46 8.14
N GLY A 147 -22.83 6.96 9.17
CA GLY A 147 -21.91 6.16 9.97
C GLY A 147 -20.56 5.93 9.31
N GLY A 148 -20.23 6.72 8.28
CA GLY A 148 -18.93 6.75 7.61
C GLY A 148 -18.02 7.87 8.12
N ASN A 149 -17.06 8.27 7.31
CA ASN A 149 -16.14 9.38 7.52
C ASN A 149 -15.79 10.03 6.17
N GLY A 150 -15.07 11.13 6.17
CA GLY A 150 -14.57 11.77 4.95
C GLY A 150 -15.14 13.16 4.77
N PHE A 151 -16.30 13.29 4.15
CA PHE A 151 -16.92 14.58 3.93
C PHE A 151 -17.56 15.12 5.22
N PRO A 152 -17.28 16.38 5.58
CA PRO A 152 -17.95 17.01 6.73
C PRO A 152 -19.46 17.15 6.48
N GLU A 153 -20.24 17.09 7.55
CA GLU A 153 -21.72 17.10 7.43
C GLU A 153 -22.27 18.36 6.75
N TRP A 154 -21.59 19.50 6.89
CA TRP A 154 -21.99 20.75 6.24
C TRP A 154 -21.84 20.71 4.71
N ALA A 155 -20.93 19.85 4.17
CA ALA A 155 -20.68 19.76 2.74
C ALA A 155 -21.71 18.91 1.97
N ILE A 156 -22.51 18.11 2.69
CA ILE A 156 -23.52 17.22 2.10
C ILE A 156 -24.90 17.62 2.61
N HIS A 157 -25.87 17.75 1.74
CA HIS A 157 -27.24 18.16 2.08
C HIS A 157 -28.23 17.01 2.13
N ALA A 158 -27.97 15.92 1.39
CA ALA A 158 -28.77 14.69 1.52
C ALA A 158 -28.73 14.17 2.97
N ARG A 159 -29.87 13.67 3.43
CA ARG A 159 -30.05 13.13 4.78
C ARG A 159 -30.81 11.82 4.74
N PRO A 160 -30.54 10.88 5.67
CA PRO A 160 -31.37 9.68 5.81
C PRO A 160 -32.83 10.03 5.92
N ALA A 161 -33.69 9.31 5.18
CA ALA A 161 -35.14 9.45 5.30
C ALA A 161 -35.61 8.93 6.66
N ALA A 162 -36.74 9.46 7.13
CA ALA A 162 -37.32 8.98 8.39
C ALA A 162 -37.61 7.48 8.29
N GLY A 163 -36.95 6.68 9.15
CA GLY A 163 -37.09 5.23 9.17
C GLY A 163 -36.30 4.48 8.10
N GLU A 164 -35.42 5.16 7.35
CA GLU A 164 -34.46 4.47 6.44
C GLU A 164 -33.49 3.63 7.26
N PRO A 165 -33.45 2.29 7.04
CA PRO A 165 -32.53 1.44 7.79
C PRO A 165 -31.08 1.68 7.35
N ASN A 166 -30.17 1.81 8.32
CA ASN A 166 -28.74 1.80 8.04
C ASN A 166 -28.18 0.40 8.35
N PRO A 167 -27.80 -0.38 7.33
CA PRO A 167 -27.28 -1.74 7.52
C PRO A 167 -25.83 -1.77 8.01
N GLY A 168 -25.15 -0.60 8.10
CA GLY A 168 -23.73 -0.50 8.40
C GLY A 168 -22.82 -0.82 7.21
N PHE A 169 -21.52 -0.57 7.41
CA PHE A 169 -20.50 -0.81 6.38
C PHE A 169 -20.36 -2.32 6.07
N PRO A 170 -20.20 -2.74 4.82
CA PRO A 170 -20.20 -1.90 3.59
C PRO A 170 -21.59 -1.74 2.95
N LEU A 171 -22.64 -2.29 3.54
CA LEU A 171 -23.98 -2.30 2.93
C LEU A 171 -24.66 -0.93 2.94
N ASN A 172 -24.21 0.01 3.78
CA ASN A 172 -24.69 1.38 3.80
C ASN A 172 -24.49 2.12 2.47
N TYR A 173 -23.53 1.71 1.63
CA TYR A 173 -23.39 2.22 0.26
C TYR A 173 -24.59 1.97 -0.65
N LEU A 174 -25.45 1.02 -0.29
CA LEU A 174 -26.69 0.74 -1.02
C LEU A 174 -27.87 1.63 -0.57
N MET A 175 -27.71 2.48 0.47
CA MET A 175 -28.78 3.36 0.94
C MET A 175 -29.11 4.42 -0.13
N PRO A 176 -30.39 4.60 -0.50
CA PRO A 176 -30.79 5.58 -1.51
C PRO A 176 -30.34 7.00 -1.18
N THR A 177 -30.40 7.39 0.09
CA THR A 177 -30.04 8.75 0.51
C THR A 177 -28.52 8.96 0.53
N MET A 178 -27.69 7.95 0.79
CA MET A 178 -26.26 8.02 0.63
C MET A 178 -25.89 8.18 -0.86
N ASN A 179 -26.54 7.41 -1.74
CA ASN A 179 -26.35 7.56 -3.19
C ASN A 179 -26.71 8.96 -3.68
N ALA A 180 -27.79 9.55 -3.14
CA ALA A 180 -28.12 10.94 -3.43
C ALA A 180 -27.04 11.92 -2.94
N GLY A 181 -26.43 11.67 -1.77
CA GLY A 181 -25.30 12.46 -1.28
C GLY A 181 -24.09 12.40 -2.21
N TRP A 182 -23.75 11.20 -2.71
CA TRP A 182 -22.68 11.06 -3.72
C TRP A 182 -23.02 11.77 -5.03
N ASP A 183 -24.27 11.74 -5.47
CA ASP A 183 -24.72 12.48 -6.65
C ASP A 183 -24.60 14.00 -6.45
N GLU A 184 -24.85 14.52 -5.23
CA GLU A 184 -24.59 15.93 -4.89
C GLU A 184 -23.10 16.27 -5.06
N VAL A 185 -22.19 15.40 -4.58
CA VAL A 185 -20.75 15.58 -4.74
C VAL A 185 -20.38 15.63 -6.23
N TRP A 186 -20.77 14.59 -6.99
CA TRP A 186 -20.37 14.49 -8.40
C TRP A 186 -21.00 15.56 -9.30
N ASN A 187 -22.15 16.09 -8.94
CA ASN A 187 -22.77 17.22 -9.61
C ASN A 187 -22.27 18.57 -9.09
N ASN A 188 -21.48 18.57 -8.02
CA ASN A 188 -21.02 19.76 -7.30
C ASN A 188 -22.20 20.71 -6.94
N THR A 189 -23.35 20.13 -6.58
CA THR A 189 -24.61 20.85 -6.44
C THR A 189 -24.55 21.95 -5.39
N TYR A 190 -23.82 21.71 -4.30
CA TYR A 190 -23.63 22.64 -3.19
C TYR A 190 -22.16 23.03 -3.00
N GLY A 191 -21.33 22.83 -4.02
CA GLY A 191 -19.92 23.23 -3.99
C GLY A 191 -18.99 22.28 -3.23
N ALA A 192 -19.43 21.06 -2.90
CA ALA A 192 -18.61 20.10 -2.15
C ALA A 192 -17.24 19.83 -2.79
N LEU A 193 -17.17 19.71 -4.13
CA LEU A 193 -15.90 19.56 -4.86
C LEU A 193 -15.07 20.86 -4.87
N ASP A 194 -15.70 22.02 -4.80
CA ASP A 194 -14.98 23.30 -4.72
C ASP A 194 -14.29 23.43 -3.35
N TYR A 195 -15.01 23.12 -2.28
CA TYR A 195 -14.45 23.14 -0.92
C TYR A 195 -13.38 22.04 -0.72
N LEU A 196 -13.62 20.85 -1.24
CA LEU A 196 -12.60 19.80 -1.25
C LEU A 196 -11.34 20.25 -1.98
N GLY A 197 -11.50 20.87 -3.16
CA GLY A 197 -10.40 21.46 -3.92
C GLY A 197 -9.64 22.52 -3.13
N GLN A 198 -10.31 23.37 -2.37
CA GLN A 198 -9.68 24.35 -1.47
C GLN A 198 -8.90 23.68 -0.34
N ALA A 199 -9.47 22.65 0.30
CA ALA A 199 -8.81 21.92 1.37
C ALA A 199 -7.55 21.19 0.87
N LEU A 200 -7.65 20.48 -0.26
CA LEU A 200 -6.51 19.79 -0.88
C LEU A 200 -5.44 20.75 -1.39
N ALA A 201 -5.84 21.90 -1.92
CA ALA A 201 -4.92 22.97 -2.32
C ALA A 201 -4.14 23.52 -1.12
N ALA A 202 -4.79 23.72 0.04
CA ALA A 202 -4.13 24.16 1.26
C ALA A 202 -3.15 23.08 1.79
N LEU A 203 -3.53 21.81 1.73
CA LEU A 203 -2.64 20.70 2.07
C LEU A 203 -1.43 20.64 1.12
N ALA A 204 -1.65 20.78 -0.18
CA ALA A 204 -0.59 20.81 -1.18
C ALA A 204 0.37 22.00 -1.00
N ASP A 205 -0.17 23.18 -0.66
CA ASP A 205 0.63 24.37 -0.33
C ASP A 205 1.51 24.11 0.91
N LYS A 206 0.93 23.49 1.94
CA LYS A 206 1.66 23.11 3.16
C LYS A 206 2.81 22.14 2.88
N MET A 207 2.68 21.28 1.88
CA MET A 207 3.72 20.31 1.51
C MET A 207 4.90 20.91 0.72
N ASN A 208 4.87 22.18 0.37
CA ASN A 208 6.05 22.83 -0.23
C ASN A 208 7.22 22.85 0.76
N GLY A 209 8.38 22.35 0.32
CA GLY A 209 9.57 22.27 1.17
C GLY A 209 9.64 21.04 2.09
N HIS A 210 8.68 20.12 1.99
CA HIS A 210 8.66 18.85 2.73
C HIS A 210 9.05 17.69 1.79
N PRO A 211 10.32 17.29 1.69
CA PRO A 211 10.81 16.35 0.68
C PRO A 211 10.22 14.93 0.84
N GLY A 212 9.72 14.61 2.02
CA GLY A 212 9.01 13.34 2.29
C GLY A 212 7.64 13.23 1.64
N ALA A 213 7.01 14.34 1.24
CA ALA A 213 5.71 14.34 0.57
C ALA A 213 5.86 13.87 -0.88
N LEU A 214 5.54 12.61 -1.14
CA LEU A 214 5.59 12.02 -2.48
C LEU A 214 4.42 12.47 -3.34
N GLY A 215 3.21 12.42 -2.80
CA GLY A 215 2.01 12.72 -3.55
C GLY A 215 0.76 12.85 -2.69
N LEU A 216 -0.30 13.30 -3.32
CA LEU A 216 -1.62 13.48 -2.74
C LEU A 216 -2.65 12.65 -3.53
N GLU A 217 -3.24 11.67 -2.85
CA GLU A 217 -4.37 10.90 -3.36
C GLU A 217 -5.65 11.68 -3.09
N LEU A 218 -6.36 12.00 -4.17
CA LEU A 218 -7.42 13.01 -4.12
C LEU A 218 -8.67 12.55 -3.36
N LEU A 219 -8.98 11.25 -3.43
CA LEU A 219 -10.15 10.68 -2.77
C LEU A 219 -10.07 9.15 -2.74
N ASN A 220 -10.12 8.58 -1.55
CA ASN A 220 -10.24 7.15 -1.32
C ASN A 220 -11.59 6.59 -1.81
N GLU A 221 -11.56 5.47 -2.52
CA GLU A 221 -12.70 4.64 -2.93
C GLU A 221 -13.97 5.43 -3.37
N PRO A 222 -13.87 6.24 -4.41
CA PRO A 222 -14.97 7.08 -4.87
C PRO A 222 -16.16 6.23 -5.33
N TRP A 223 -17.31 6.41 -4.67
CA TRP A 223 -18.53 5.68 -5.00
C TRP A 223 -19.32 6.37 -6.12
N PRO A 224 -19.84 5.61 -7.12
CA PRO A 224 -20.52 6.21 -8.28
C PRO A 224 -21.90 6.83 -8.00
N GLY A 225 -22.41 6.77 -6.78
CA GLY A 225 -23.77 7.20 -6.45
C GLY A 225 -24.82 6.35 -7.15
N THR A 226 -25.91 6.96 -7.62
CA THR A 226 -26.98 6.25 -8.32
C THR A 226 -26.55 5.58 -9.63
N ALA A 227 -25.38 5.94 -10.18
CA ALA A 227 -24.82 5.31 -11.36
C ALA A 227 -24.23 3.90 -11.10
N PHE A 228 -24.08 3.47 -9.83
CA PHE A 228 -23.43 2.21 -9.45
C PHE A 228 -23.89 1.00 -10.27
N LEU A 229 -25.20 0.78 -10.41
CA LEU A 229 -25.72 -0.38 -11.16
C LEU A 229 -25.34 -0.37 -12.65
N SER A 230 -25.13 0.82 -13.23
CA SER A 230 -24.72 0.95 -14.63
C SER A 230 -23.25 0.58 -14.90
N CYS A 231 -22.47 0.37 -13.83
CA CYS A 231 -21.06 -0.01 -13.93
C CYS A 231 -20.85 -1.46 -14.33
N PHE A 232 -21.84 -2.32 -14.13
CA PHE A 232 -21.73 -3.75 -14.38
C PHE A 232 -22.28 -4.14 -15.77
N PRO A 233 -21.62 -5.07 -16.49
CA PRO A 233 -20.36 -5.76 -16.12
C PRO A 233 -19.09 -5.15 -16.74
N ASN A 234 -19.17 -3.99 -17.41
CA ASN A 234 -18.12 -3.49 -18.30
C ASN A 234 -17.46 -2.17 -17.85
N GLY A 235 -17.66 -1.78 -16.61
CA GLY A 235 -17.19 -0.49 -16.05
C GLY A 235 -18.18 0.66 -16.26
N CYS A 236 -17.94 1.76 -15.58
CA CYS A 236 -18.84 2.90 -15.45
C CYS A 236 -18.63 3.97 -16.53
N THR A 237 -18.76 3.67 -17.82
CA THR A 237 -18.36 4.59 -18.90
C THR A 237 -18.93 6.00 -18.75
N GLY A 238 -20.22 6.15 -18.41
CA GLY A 238 -20.86 7.45 -18.23
C GLY A 238 -20.40 8.17 -16.96
N PHE A 239 -20.24 7.43 -15.86
CA PHE A 239 -19.75 7.96 -14.60
C PHE A 239 -18.28 8.32 -14.68
N ASP A 240 -17.43 7.45 -15.22
CA ASP A 240 -15.97 7.69 -15.28
C ASP A 240 -15.61 8.98 -16.02
N ALA A 241 -16.40 9.40 -17.03
CA ALA A 241 -16.19 10.68 -17.71
C ALA A 241 -16.46 11.87 -16.77
N LYS A 242 -17.54 11.82 -15.97
CA LYS A 242 -17.84 12.83 -14.96
C LYS A 242 -16.81 12.84 -13.85
N TYR A 243 -16.45 11.65 -13.37
CA TYR A 243 -15.45 11.43 -12.34
C TYR A 243 -14.07 11.97 -12.77
N GLN A 244 -13.64 11.69 -14.01
CA GLN A 244 -12.39 12.23 -14.54
C GLN A 244 -12.39 13.77 -14.56
N ALA A 245 -13.51 14.40 -14.90
CA ALA A 245 -13.61 15.86 -14.85
C ALA A 245 -13.49 16.42 -13.42
N ALA A 246 -14.07 15.72 -12.43
CA ALA A 246 -13.91 16.06 -11.02
C ALA A 246 -12.44 15.91 -10.57
N MET A 247 -11.79 14.78 -10.91
CA MET A 247 -10.38 14.56 -10.58
C MET A 247 -9.46 15.59 -11.23
N GLN A 248 -9.74 15.98 -12.49
CA GLN A 248 -9.00 17.06 -13.15
C GLN A 248 -9.16 18.39 -12.39
N LYS A 249 -10.39 18.75 -11.99
CA LYS A 249 -10.65 19.96 -11.20
C LYS A 249 -9.88 20.00 -9.89
N LEU A 250 -9.88 18.88 -9.14
CA LEU A 250 -9.11 18.77 -7.89
C LEU A 250 -7.60 18.81 -8.16
N THR A 251 -7.14 18.16 -9.23
CA THR A 251 -5.74 18.22 -9.67
C THR A 251 -5.31 19.65 -9.97
N ASP A 252 -6.12 20.41 -10.69
CA ASP A 252 -5.82 21.80 -11.03
C ASP A 252 -5.72 22.67 -9.76
N ALA A 253 -6.57 22.44 -8.77
CA ALA A 253 -6.50 23.13 -7.48
C ALA A 253 -5.20 22.82 -6.72
N VAL A 254 -4.79 21.55 -6.67
CA VAL A 254 -3.52 21.10 -6.09
C VAL A 254 -2.33 21.70 -6.83
N ARG A 255 -2.33 21.64 -8.18
CA ARG A 255 -1.25 22.15 -9.04
C ARG A 255 -1.07 23.66 -8.93
N ALA A 256 -2.13 24.41 -8.70
CA ALA A 256 -2.06 25.85 -8.48
C ALA A 256 -1.24 26.23 -7.23
N ARG A 257 -1.02 25.32 -6.31
CA ARG A 257 -0.29 25.52 -5.05
C ARG A 257 1.04 24.76 -5.00
N ASN A 258 1.07 23.55 -5.55
CA ASN A 258 2.28 22.71 -5.58
C ASN A 258 2.35 21.97 -6.93
N ALA A 259 3.10 22.52 -7.86
CA ALA A 259 3.23 21.97 -9.21
C ALA A 259 4.05 20.66 -9.24
N GLY A 260 4.94 20.46 -8.27
CA GLY A 260 5.84 19.30 -8.20
C GLY A 260 5.24 18.06 -7.53
N LEU A 261 4.24 18.25 -6.67
CA LEU A 261 3.64 17.14 -5.92
C LEU A 261 2.95 16.15 -6.88
N MET A 262 3.18 14.87 -6.75
CA MET A 262 2.42 13.86 -7.51
C MET A 262 0.96 13.89 -7.10
N VAL A 263 0.06 13.60 -8.04
CA VAL A 263 -1.37 13.47 -7.74
C VAL A 263 -1.81 12.05 -8.09
N LEU A 264 -2.40 11.38 -7.11
CA LEU A 264 -2.84 10.02 -7.26
C LEU A 264 -4.35 10.01 -7.56
N TRP A 265 -4.73 9.27 -8.62
CA TRP A 265 -6.11 9.07 -9.04
C TRP A 265 -6.49 7.61 -8.83
N GLU A 266 -7.42 7.40 -7.93
CA GLU A 266 -8.03 6.09 -7.75
C GLU A 266 -9.11 5.83 -8.81
N PRO A 267 -9.33 4.60 -9.28
CA PRO A 267 -10.55 4.27 -10.02
C PRO A 267 -11.77 4.35 -9.08
N ASN A 268 -12.97 4.46 -9.62
CA ASN A 268 -14.15 4.32 -8.77
C ASN A 268 -14.19 2.92 -8.12
N VAL A 269 -14.82 2.81 -6.94
CA VAL A 269 -14.72 1.63 -6.08
C VAL A 269 -15.24 0.32 -6.71
N THR A 270 -16.05 0.36 -7.80
CA THR A 270 -16.45 -0.87 -8.51
C THR A 270 -15.26 -1.60 -9.15
N TRP A 271 -14.09 -0.96 -9.14
CA TRP A 271 -12.82 -1.61 -9.44
C TRP A 271 -12.57 -2.82 -8.54
N ASN A 272 -12.93 -2.77 -7.27
CA ASN A 272 -12.79 -3.88 -6.33
C ASN A 272 -13.63 -5.10 -6.76
N GLU A 273 -14.73 -4.88 -7.49
CA GLU A 273 -15.53 -5.93 -8.14
C GLU A 273 -15.01 -6.29 -9.54
N THR A 274 -13.76 -5.96 -9.83
CA THR A 274 -13.08 -6.22 -11.11
C THR A 274 -13.62 -5.44 -12.32
N MET A 275 -14.37 -4.37 -12.09
CA MET A 275 -14.82 -3.53 -13.20
C MET A 275 -13.64 -2.72 -13.76
N PRO A 276 -13.45 -2.69 -15.10
CA PRO A 276 -12.36 -1.92 -15.68
C PRO A 276 -12.65 -0.42 -15.56
N SER A 277 -11.62 0.38 -15.30
CA SER A 277 -11.71 1.83 -15.35
C SER A 277 -11.67 2.35 -16.78
N ASN A 278 -12.51 3.35 -17.08
CA ASN A 278 -12.50 4.09 -18.34
C ASN A 278 -11.72 5.41 -18.26
N LEU A 279 -11.08 5.71 -17.13
CA LEU A 279 -10.19 6.86 -16.98
C LEU A 279 -9.13 6.88 -18.09
N GLY A 280 -8.92 8.03 -18.68
CA GLY A 280 -7.97 8.21 -19.78
C GLY A 280 -8.37 7.61 -21.14
N LYS A 281 -9.58 7.06 -21.27
CA LYS A 281 -10.08 6.60 -22.58
C LYS A 281 -10.58 7.76 -23.43
N ASN A 282 -11.45 8.58 -22.88
CA ASN A 282 -12.01 9.74 -23.58
C ASN A 282 -12.60 10.74 -22.56
N PRO A 283 -11.97 11.92 -22.39
CA PRO A 283 -10.70 12.33 -22.99
C PRO A 283 -9.48 11.59 -22.39
N PRO A 284 -8.31 11.63 -23.04
CA PRO A 284 -7.05 11.23 -22.42
C PRO A 284 -6.75 12.04 -21.15
N ILE A 285 -6.04 11.45 -20.18
CA ILE A 285 -5.51 12.19 -19.03
C ILE A 285 -4.32 13.01 -19.52
N SER A 286 -4.41 14.32 -19.41
CA SER A 286 -3.37 15.24 -19.88
C SER A 286 -2.55 15.90 -18.77
N ALA A 287 -3.01 15.79 -17.50
CA ALA A 287 -2.29 16.36 -16.36
C ALA A 287 -0.95 15.60 -16.15
N PRO A 288 0.17 16.31 -15.94
CA PRO A 288 1.45 15.68 -15.65
C PRO A 288 1.50 15.14 -14.22
N ASN A 289 2.47 14.27 -13.93
CA ASN A 289 2.73 13.72 -12.62
C ASN A 289 1.50 13.05 -11.96
N ILE A 290 0.70 12.36 -12.78
CA ILE A 290 -0.41 11.53 -12.29
C ILE A 290 0.11 10.12 -12.02
N VAL A 291 -0.37 9.53 -10.92
CA VAL A 291 -0.18 8.12 -10.55
C VAL A 291 -1.56 7.46 -10.52
N PHE A 292 -1.68 6.28 -11.06
CA PHE A 292 -2.88 5.46 -10.92
C PHE A 292 -2.79 4.66 -9.61
N ALA A 293 -3.78 4.81 -8.76
CA ALA A 293 -3.82 4.28 -7.39
C ALA A 293 -4.92 3.23 -7.21
N PRO A 294 -4.83 2.04 -7.85
CA PRO A 294 -5.85 1.01 -7.70
C PRO A 294 -5.67 0.26 -6.38
N HIS A 295 -6.78 -0.27 -5.85
CA HIS A 295 -6.79 -1.25 -4.77
C HIS A 295 -6.83 -2.68 -5.32
N ASP A 296 -6.35 -3.67 -4.53
CA ASP A 296 -6.41 -5.09 -4.88
C ASP A 296 -7.03 -5.89 -3.73
N TYR A 297 -8.35 -5.93 -3.68
CA TYR A 297 -9.11 -6.74 -2.74
C TYR A 297 -9.79 -7.93 -3.42
N CYS A 298 -9.82 -9.07 -2.72
CA CYS A 298 -10.60 -10.23 -3.15
C CYS A 298 -11.98 -10.20 -2.52
N ILE A 299 -13.03 -9.97 -3.30
CA ILE A 299 -14.41 -9.91 -2.82
C ILE A 299 -14.84 -11.17 -2.04
N PRO A 300 -14.60 -12.41 -2.50
CA PRO A 300 -14.87 -13.61 -1.71
C PRO A 300 -14.25 -13.59 -0.32
N SER A 301 -13.04 -13.04 -0.18
CA SER A 301 -12.36 -12.91 1.11
C SER A 301 -12.97 -11.79 1.95
N GLN A 302 -13.24 -10.63 1.36
CA GLN A 302 -13.90 -9.52 2.04
C GLN A 302 -15.30 -9.92 2.55
N MET A 303 -16.07 -10.65 1.75
CA MET A 303 -17.38 -11.16 2.15
C MET A 303 -17.28 -12.20 3.27
N ALA A 304 -16.20 -12.98 3.34
CA ALA A 304 -15.96 -13.86 4.48
C ALA A 304 -15.73 -13.06 5.77
N ILE A 305 -15.00 -11.93 5.69
CA ILE A 305 -14.71 -11.06 6.83
C ILE A 305 -15.98 -10.32 7.29
N TYR A 306 -16.67 -9.63 6.39
CA TYR A 306 -17.77 -8.71 6.75
C TYR A 306 -19.14 -9.37 6.84
N SER A 307 -19.36 -10.48 6.12
CA SER A 307 -20.68 -11.13 6.02
C SER A 307 -20.70 -12.58 6.45
N GLY A 308 -19.55 -13.11 6.94
CA GLY A 308 -19.45 -14.49 7.43
C GLY A 308 -19.64 -15.56 6.33
N LEU A 309 -19.40 -15.24 5.07
CA LEU A 309 -19.42 -16.23 3.99
C LEU A 309 -18.32 -17.30 4.20
N PRO A 310 -18.51 -18.50 3.65
CA PRO A 310 -17.54 -19.57 3.80
C PRO A 310 -16.17 -19.22 3.27
N THR A 311 -15.12 -19.43 4.07
CA THR A 311 -13.73 -19.08 3.72
C THR A 311 -13.18 -19.88 2.55
N PHE A 312 -13.75 -21.05 2.20
CA PHE A 312 -13.31 -21.80 1.02
C PHE A 312 -13.49 -21.02 -0.30
N LEU A 313 -14.39 -20.03 -0.33
CA LEU A 313 -14.57 -19.14 -1.49
C LEU A 313 -13.32 -18.31 -1.80
N ARG A 314 -12.39 -18.16 -0.85
CA ARG A 314 -11.08 -17.57 -1.08
C ARG A 314 -10.28 -18.26 -2.19
N GLY A 315 -10.59 -19.53 -2.50
CA GLY A 315 -10.04 -20.23 -3.65
C GLY A 315 -10.31 -19.54 -5.01
N LEU A 316 -11.25 -18.60 -5.06
CA LEU A 316 -11.52 -17.78 -6.25
C LEU A 316 -10.64 -16.53 -6.35
N CYS A 317 -9.92 -16.17 -5.28
CA CYS A 317 -9.10 -14.96 -5.24
C CYS A 317 -8.03 -14.90 -6.33
N PRO A 318 -7.27 -15.96 -6.65
CA PRO A 318 -6.27 -15.87 -7.71
C PRO A 318 -6.87 -15.47 -9.07
N LEU A 319 -8.09 -15.94 -9.37
CA LEU A 319 -8.80 -15.59 -10.61
C LEU A 319 -9.26 -14.13 -10.61
N GLN A 320 -9.85 -13.68 -9.50
CA GLN A 320 -10.30 -12.29 -9.35
C GLN A 320 -9.14 -11.32 -9.39
N GLN A 321 -8.11 -11.55 -8.58
CA GLN A 321 -6.92 -10.69 -8.52
C GLN A 321 -6.19 -10.68 -9.88
N GLY A 322 -6.07 -11.83 -10.56
CA GLY A 322 -5.54 -11.88 -11.92
C GLY A 322 -6.28 -10.95 -12.90
N LYS A 323 -7.61 -10.83 -12.77
CA LYS A 323 -8.40 -9.88 -13.57
C LYS A 323 -8.15 -8.42 -13.18
N THR A 324 -8.08 -8.12 -11.89
CA THR A 324 -7.73 -6.78 -11.38
C THR A 324 -6.36 -6.34 -11.91
N TRP A 325 -5.35 -7.19 -11.81
CA TRP A 325 -4.01 -6.90 -12.32
C TRP A 325 -3.96 -6.79 -13.86
N GLY A 326 -4.77 -7.55 -14.58
CA GLY A 326 -4.96 -7.36 -16.02
C GLY A 326 -5.59 -6.00 -16.37
N ASN A 327 -6.49 -5.49 -15.53
CA ASN A 327 -7.04 -4.13 -15.67
C ASN A 327 -5.97 -3.04 -15.38
N ILE A 328 -5.04 -3.26 -14.43
CA ILE A 328 -3.89 -2.36 -14.19
C ILE A 328 -3.01 -2.33 -15.45
N ASP A 329 -2.65 -3.49 -16.01
CA ASP A 329 -1.86 -3.58 -17.22
C ASP A 329 -2.52 -2.82 -18.39
N ALA A 330 -3.83 -3.01 -18.58
CA ALA A 330 -4.58 -2.33 -19.63
C ALA A 330 -4.63 -0.81 -19.44
N PHE A 331 -4.72 -0.33 -18.20
CA PHE A 331 -4.65 1.10 -17.87
C PHE A 331 -3.28 1.67 -18.19
N THR A 332 -2.21 1.08 -17.65
CA THR A 332 -0.83 1.53 -17.84
C THR A 332 -0.43 1.51 -19.31
N HIS A 333 -0.79 0.44 -20.04
CA HIS A 333 -0.52 0.34 -21.49
C HIS A 333 -1.21 1.45 -22.29
N ARG A 334 -2.44 1.79 -21.91
CA ARG A 334 -3.22 2.84 -22.60
C ARG A 334 -2.72 4.23 -22.31
N THR A 335 -2.30 4.52 -21.08
CA THR A 335 -2.04 5.88 -20.60
C THR A 335 -0.55 6.21 -20.46
N GLY A 336 0.31 5.21 -20.28
CA GLY A 336 1.71 5.38 -19.89
C GLY A 336 1.90 5.85 -18.44
N ILE A 337 0.82 5.99 -17.67
CA ILE A 337 0.84 6.45 -16.27
C ILE A 337 1.31 5.32 -15.36
N PRO A 338 2.23 5.57 -14.41
CA PRO A 338 2.66 4.58 -13.43
C PRO A 338 1.52 4.21 -12.49
N SER A 339 1.57 2.98 -11.97
CA SER A 339 0.64 2.49 -10.94
C SER A 339 1.36 2.30 -9.61
N LEU A 340 0.66 2.59 -8.52
CA LEU A 340 0.99 2.21 -7.15
C LEU A 340 -0.28 1.60 -6.55
N VAL A 341 -0.24 0.34 -6.11
CA VAL A 341 -1.39 -0.29 -5.42
C VAL A 341 -1.47 0.30 -4.02
N THR A 342 -2.40 1.22 -3.80
CA THR A 342 -2.46 2.02 -2.57
C THR A 342 -3.18 1.32 -1.42
N GLU A 343 -3.96 0.27 -1.73
CA GLU A 343 -4.50 -0.63 -0.71
C GLU A 343 -4.57 -2.09 -1.21
N PHE A 344 -4.27 -3.00 -0.30
CA PHE A 344 -4.56 -4.43 -0.41
C PHE A 344 -4.44 -5.07 0.97
N GLY A 345 -5.09 -6.18 1.18
CA GLY A 345 -4.94 -6.96 2.41
C GLY A 345 -6.26 -7.40 2.99
N ASP A 346 -6.27 -8.58 3.62
CA ASP A 346 -7.45 -9.13 4.28
C ASP A 346 -7.11 -10.07 5.45
N GLY A 347 -5.82 -10.14 5.84
CA GLY A 347 -5.34 -11.01 6.89
C GLY A 347 -5.18 -12.49 6.50
N ASP A 348 -5.34 -12.84 5.20
CA ASP A 348 -5.07 -14.18 4.68
C ASP A 348 -3.76 -14.18 3.87
N ALA A 349 -2.78 -14.98 4.30
CA ALA A 349 -1.45 -15.01 3.70
C ALA A 349 -1.45 -15.44 2.23
N THR A 350 -2.39 -16.31 1.82
CA THR A 350 -2.51 -16.75 0.42
C THR A 350 -3.01 -15.62 -0.47
N VAL A 351 -4.03 -14.88 -0.01
CA VAL A 351 -4.57 -13.72 -0.75
C VAL A 351 -3.51 -12.64 -0.88
N LEU A 352 -2.77 -12.35 0.22
CA LEU A 352 -1.64 -11.41 0.18
C LEU A 352 -0.54 -11.85 -0.78
N SER A 353 -0.18 -13.13 -0.74
CA SER A 353 0.85 -13.70 -1.64
C SER A 353 0.49 -13.50 -3.11
N ASN A 354 -0.79 -13.66 -3.49
CA ASN A 354 -1.23 -13.43 -4.86
C ASN A 354 -1.02 -11.96 -5.31
N THR A 355 -1.37 -10.99 -4.46
CA THR A 355 -1.09 -9.56 -4.73
C THR A 355 0.40 -9.33 -4.91
N LEU A 356 1.22 -9.81 -3.97
CA LEU A 356 2.67 -9.58 -3.94
C LEU A 356 3.38 -10.21 -5.15
N ILE A 357 3.00 -11.43 -5.57
CA ILE A 357 3.52 -12.06 -6.78
C ILE A 357 3.17 -11.25 -8.03
N ASN A 358 1.93 -10.79 -8.14
CA ASN A 358 1.51 -9.95 -9.26
C ASN A 358 2.25 -8.61 -9.31
N ALA A 359 2.52 -8.00 -8.14
CA ALA A 359 3.28 -6.77 -8.01
C ALA A 359 4.75 -6.96 -8.42
N ASP A 360 5.40 -8.03 -7.92
CA ASP A 360 6.78 -8.40 -8.27
C ASP A 360 6.94 -8.63 -9.77
N ASP A 361 6.02 -9.39 -10.39
CA ASP A 361 6.04 -9.70 -11.84
C ASP A 361 5.96 -8.45 -12.71
N ARG A 362 5.35 -7.37 -12.22
CA ARG A 362 5.15 -6.09 -12.93
C ARG A 362 6.09 -4.98 -12.47
N PHE A 363 6.84 -5.23 -11.41
CA PHE A 363 7.65 -4.21 -10.74
C PHE A 363 6.81 -2.97 -10.37
N ILE A 364 5.67 -3.23 -9.72
CA ILE A 364 4.73 -2.21 -9.23
C ILE A 364 4.77 -2.17 -7.72
N GLY A 365 4.88 -0.97 -7.17
CA GLY A 365 4.87 -0.73 -5.72
C GLY A 365 3.48 -0.93 -5.10
N TRP A 366 3.45 -1.04 -3.78
CA TRP A 366 2.22 -1.32 -3.03
C TRP A 366 2.26 -0.78 -1.60
N GLN A 367 1.06 -0.60 -0.99
CA GLN A 367 0.86 -0.16 0.39
C GLN A 367 -0.22 -1.02 1.05
N TYR A 368 0.20 -1.82 2.04
CA TYR A 368 -0.66 -2.80 2.74
C TYR A 368 -1.69 -2.12 3.67
N TRP A 369 -2.94 -2.54 3.64
CA TRP A 369 -3.99 -2.15 4.56
C TRP A 369 -4.10 -3.17 5.70
N GLN A 370 -3.85 -2.84 6.98
CA GLN A 370 -3.18 -1.60 7.39
C GLN A 370 -2.23 -1.84 8.56
N TYR A 371 -1.35 -0.90 8.80
CA TYR A 371 -0.46 -0.87 9.94
C TYR A 371 -1.17 -0.21 11.13
N GLY A 372 -1.27 -0.93 12.26
CA GLY A 372 -1.77 -0.37 13.51
C GLY A 372 -0.62 0.23 14.32
N ALA A 373 -0.51 1.54 14.33
CA ALA A 373 0.50 2.26 15.11
C ALA A 373 0.38 2.03 16.62
N GLY A 374 1.49 2.21 17.33
CA GLY A 374 1.52 2.25 18.81
C GLY A 374 1.30 0.93 19.55
N ARG A 375 1.42 -0.22 18.89
CA ARG A 375 1.09 -1.53 19.50
C ARG A 375 2.20 -2.14 20.37
N GLY A 376 3.38 -1.53 20.46
CA GLY A 376 4.47 -1.96 21.34
C GLY A 376 5.16 -3.29 21.00
N ALA A 377 4.57 -4.12 20.15
CA ALA A 377 5.15 -5.36 19.63
C ALA A 377 5.33 -5.23 18.12
N ASP A 378 6.35 -5.88 17.58
CA ASP A 378 6.59 -5.91 16.13
C ASP A 378 5.45 -6.66 15.41
N PRO A 379 4.56 -5.98 14.66
CA PRO A 379 3.41 -6.61 14.00
C PRO A 379 3.83 -7.49 12.81
N PHE A 380 5.10 -7.42 12.40
CA PHE A 380 5.64 -8.19 11.29
C PHE A 380 6.21 -9.55 11.73
N LEU A 381 6.20 -9.85 13.04
CA LEU A 381 6.53 -11.18 13.55
C LEU A 381 5.31 -12.11 13.46
N GLY A 382 5.07 -12.68 12.27
CA GLY A 382 3.96 -13.59 12.04
C GLY A 382 3.77 -13.89 10.57
N GLU A 383 2.72 -14.65 10.24
CA GLU A 383 2.48 -15.12 8.87
C GLU A 383 2.29 -13.95 7.88
N ILE A 384 1.51 -12.95 8.26
CA ILE A 384 1.27 -11.76 7.44
C ILE A 384 2.55 -10.96 7.24
N GLY A 385 3.27 -10.68 8.31
CA GLY A 385 4.55 -9.97 8.23
C GLY A 385 5.59 -10.73 7.43
N ASN A 386 5.60 -12.06 7.52
CA ASN A 386 6.48 -12.90 6.72
C ASN A 386 6.24 -12.74 5.20
N GLN A 387 5.01 -12.42 4.78
CA GLN A 387 4.70 -12.08 3.39
C GLN A 387 5.11 -10.64 3.02
N LEU A 388 4.87 -9.69 3.92
CA LEU A 388 5.03 -8.25 3.64
C LEU A 388 6.49 -7.78 3.71
N VAL A 389 7.29 -8.33 4.63
CA VAL A 389 8.72 -8.01 4.75
C VAL A 389 9.49 -8.77 3.68
N ARG A 390 10.00 -8.09 2.67
CA ARG A 390 10.55 -8.73 1.47
C ARG A 390 11.99 -8.33 1.21
N THR A 391 12.75 -9.21 0.57
CA THR A 391 13.98 -8.82 -0.11
C THR A 391 13.60 -8.30 -1.49
N TYR A 392 14.01 -7.06 -1.83
CA TYR A 392 13.62 -6.42 -3.07
C TYR A 392 14.56 -5.28 -3.47
N PRO A 393 14.66 -4.91 -4.77
CA PRO A 393 15.46 -3.77 -5.21
C PRO A 393 14.75 -2.45 -4.89
N GLN A 394 15.26 -1.71 -3.91
CA GLN A 394 14.74 -0.39 -3.55
C GLN A 394 15.05 0.66 -4.62
N ALA A 395 16.25 0.60 -5.20
CA ALA A 395 16.65 1.50 -6.29
C ALA A 395 17.48 0.74 -7.33
N THR A 396 17.06 0.78 -8.59
CA THR A 396 17.71 0.07 -9.70
C THR A 396 18.41 1.02 -10.65
N SER A 397 19.71 0.89 -10.79
CA SER A 397 20.53 1.61 -11.78
C SER A 397 20.38 1.01 -13.16
N GLY A 398 19.19 1.15 -13.74
CA GLY A 398 18.84 0.58 -15.03
C GLY A 398 17.36 0.38 -15.25
N THR A 399 17.05 -0.45 -16.25
CA THR A 399 15.69 -0.87 -16.53
C THR A 399 15.41 -2.17 -15.78
N PRO A 400 14.48 -2.19 -14.82
CA PRO A 400 14.08 -3.39 -14.10
C PRO A 400 13.60 -4.49 -15.05
N GLY A 401 14.03 -5.72 -14.75
CA GLY A 401 13.50 -6.94 -15.32
C GLY A 401 12.67 -7.70 -14.28
N ARG A 402 12.65 -9.02 -14.40
CA ARG A 402 11.85 -9.85 -13.48
C ARG A 402 12.52 -10.00 -12.11
N MET A 403 11.69 -10.08 -11.11
CA MET A 403 12.03 -10.32 -9.71
C MET A 403 11.23 -11.50 -9.18
N ILE A 404 11.85 -12.30 -8.33
CA ILE A 404 11.21 -13.39 -7.58
C ILE A 404 11.71 -13.31 -6.14
N PHE A 405 10.79 -13.40 -5.19
CA PHE A 405 11.11 -13.60 -3.79
C PHE A 405 10.17 -14.63 -3.18
N ASP A 406 10.74 -15.68 -2.60
CA ASP A 406 10.02 -16.71 -1.85
C ASP A 406 10.23 -16.49 -0.34
N PRO A 407 9.23 -16.02 0.41
CA PRO A 407 9.37 -15.78 1.85
C PRO A 407 9.59 -17.07 2.66
N ALA A 408 9.17 -18.23 2.16
CA ALA A 408 9.35 -19.51 2.87
C ALA A 408 10.80 -19.98 2.86
N THR A 409 11.47 -19.87 1.73
CA THR A 409 12.88 -20.28 1.57
C THR A 409 13.86 -19.13 1.77
N GLY A 410 13.43 -17.88 1.59
CA GLY A 410 14.29 -16.71 1.52
C GLY A 410 15.06 -16.62 0.19
N ASP A 411 14.66 -17.36 -0.83
CA ASP A 411 15.31 -17.31 -2.13
C ASP A 411 14.85 -16.09 -2.92
N PHE A 412 15.80 -15.23 -3.27
CA PHE A 412 15.58 -14.03 -4.07
C PHE A 412 16.39 -14.10 -5.36
N ALA A 413 15.78 -13.70 -6.46
CA ALA A 413 16.44 -13.51 -7.73
C ALA A 413 15.88 -12.29 -8.47
N TYR A 414 16.77 -11.48 -9.01
CA TYR A 414 16.44 -10.24 -9.72
C TYR A 414 17.31 -10.02 -10.93
N ARG A 415 16.73 -9.52 -12.02
CA ARG A 415 17.46 -9.17 -13.24
C ARG A 415 17.13 -7.77 -13.69
N TYR A 416 18.12 -7.01 -14.17
CA TYR A 416 17.92 -5.71 -14.79
C TYR A 416 18.93 -5.43 -15.91
N THR A 417 18.56 -4.52 -16.81
CA THR A 417 19.47 -4.01 -17.84
C THR A 417 20.09 -2.70 -17.34
N PRO A 418 21.41 -2.62 -17.12
CA PRO A 418 22.04 -1.48 -16.49
C PRO A 418 21.99 -0.22 -17.35
N ARG A 419 21.93 0.93 -16.66
CA ARG A 419 22.16 2.28 -17.21
C ARG A 419 23.17 3.00 -16.33
N ALA A 420 23.93 3.92 -16.90
CA ALA A 420 24.85 4.76 -16.15
C ALA A 420 24.07 5.83 -15.37
N THR A 421 23.92 5.63 -14.07
CA THR A 421 23.24 6.57 -13.15
C THR A 421 24.20 7.21 -12.16
N GLY A 422 25.46 6.78 -12.13
CA GLY A 422 26.46 7.22 -11.14
C GLY A 422 26.24 6.69 -9.72
N LYS A 423 25.23 5.83 -9.53
CA LYS A 423 24.93 5.18 -8.24
C LYS A 423 24.73 3.68 -8.44
N PRO A 424 25.01 2.83 -7.44
CA PRO A 424 24.77 1.39 -7.51
C PRO A 424 23.26 1.07 -7.47
N THR A 425 22.91 -0.14 -7.90
CA THR A 425 21.62 -0.75 -7.58
C THR A 425 21.61 -1.13 -6.10
N GLU A 426 20.54 -0.83 -5.39
CA GLU A 426 20.35 -1.08 -3.96
C GLU A 426 19.24 -2.11 -3.75
N ILE A 427 19.58 -3.20 -3.05
CA ILE A 427 18.65 -4.30 -2.75
C ILE A 427 18.57 -4.44 -1.23
N TYR A 428 17.37 -4.22 -0.69
CA TYR A 428 17.09 -4.45 0.73
C TYR A 428 17.06 -5.95 1.03
N VAL A 429 17.67 -6.34 2.16
CA VAL A 429 17.72 -7.72 2.65
C VAL A 429 17.25 -7.77 4.10
N SER A 430 16.21 -8.51 4.36
CA SER A 430 15.55 -8.58 5.67
C SER A 430 16.18 -9.60 6.61
N ASP A 431 16.53 -9.20 7.84
CA ASP A 431 16.97 -10.11 8.89
C ASP A 431 15.91 -11.18 9.22
N LEU A 432 14.63 -10.89 9.01
CA LEU A 432 13.51 -11.82 9.23
C LEU A 432 13.68 -13.09 8.40
N HIS A 433 14.08 -12.95 7.14
CA HIS A 433 14.24 -14.08 6.22
C HIS A 433 15.63 -14.72 6.26
N TYR A 434 16.62 -14.03 6.83
CA TYR A 434 18.00 -14.49 6.85
C TYR A 434 18.60 -14.42 8.27
N PRO A 435 17.99 -15.09 9.27
CA PRO A 435 18.43 -14.98 10.67
C PRO A 435 19.85 -15.51 10.92
N ASN A 436 20.38 -16.34 10.01
CA ASN A 436 21.75 -16.88 10.05
C ASN A 436 22.63 -16.30 8.94
N GLY A 437 22.27 -15.13 8.41
CA GLY A 437 22.94 -14.48 7.28
C GLY A 437 22.48 -15.03 5.93
N TYR A 438 23.06 -14.45 4.88
CA TYR A 438 22.72 -14.74 3.48
C TYR A 438 23.97 -14.84 2.61
N GLN A 439 23.83 -15.43 1.44
CA GLN A 439 24.84 -15.47 0.39
C GLN A 439 24.35 -14.64 -0.80
N VAL A 440 25.26 -13.90 -1.44
CA VAL A 440 24.99 -13.12 -2.65
C VAL A 440 25.81 -13.67 -3.80
N ARG A 441 25.19 -13.91 -4.94
CA ARG A 441 25.83 -14.18 -6.23
C ARG A 441 25.34 -13.16 -7.25
N VAL A 442 26.26 -12.60 -8.01
CA VAL A 442 25.95 -11.61 -9.05
C VAL A 442 26.60 -12.05 -10.36
N ASP A 443 25.81 -12.08 -11.42
CA ASP A 443 26.29 -12.29 -12.78
C ASP A 443 26.18 -10.94 -13.53
N GLY A 444 27.24 -10.49 -14.18
CA GLY A 444 27.30 -9.20 -14.91
C GLY A 444 27.53 -7.96 -14.04
N GLY A 445 27.77 -8.12 -12.75
CA GLY A 445 28.04 -7.02 -11.81
C GLY A 445 28.96 -7.43 -10.67
N THR A 446 29.24 -6.48 -9.77
CA THR A 446 30.08 -6.64 -8.58
C THR A 446 29.34 -6.12 -7.36
N VAL A 447 29.33 -6.90 -6.26
CA VAL A 447 28.82 -6.46 -4.96
C VAL A 447 29.80 -5.47 -4.35
N THR A 448 29.33 -4.28 -3.97
CA THR A 448 30.15 -3.21 -3.38
C THR A 448 29.86 -2.96 -1.90
N SER A 449 28.74 -3.51 -1.37
CA SER A 449 28.45 -3.48 0.06
C SER A 449 29.28 -4.48 0.86
N ALA A 450 29.39 -4.24 2.17
CA ALA A 450 30.00 -5.19 3.10
C ALA A 450 29.19 -6.50 3.17
N PRO A 451 29.81 -7.65 3.45
CA PRO A 451 29.09 -8.90 3.74
C PRO A 451 28.10 -8.72 4.90
N GLY A 452 26.89 -9.24 4.75
CA GLY A 452 25.82 -9.12 5.76
C GLY A 452 25.16 -7.75 5.85
N ALA A 453 25.42 -6.84 4.90
CA ALA A 453 24.77 -5.52 4.88
C ALA A 453 23.26 -5.65 4.68
N ARG A 454 22.47 -4.82 5.38
CA ARG A 454 21.01 -4.76 5.20
C ARG A 454 20.60 -4.26 3.82
N VAL A 455 21.45 -3.46 3.17
CA VAL A 455 21.29 -3.05 1.78
C VAL A 455 22.50 -3.56 1.00
N VAL A 456 22.24 -4.48 0.09
CA VAL A 456 23.24 -4.98 -0.86
C VAL A 456 23.34 -4.00 -2.01
N THR A 457 24.55 -3.46 -2.25
CA THR A 457 24.81 -2.59 -3.39
C THR A 457 25.53 -3.35 -4.49
N VAL A 458 25.09 -3.15 -5.74
CA VAL A 458 25.61 -3.82 -6.93
C VAL A 458 25.95 -2.79 -8.00
N GLU A 459 27.19 -2.81 -8.47
CA GLU A 459 27.65 -2.07 -9.64
C GLU A 459 27.71 -2.98 -10.86
N ALA A 460 27.19 -2.53 -12.00
CA ALA A 460 27.27 -3.27 -13.25
C ALA A 460 28.68 -3.21 -13.83
N ASN A 461 29.16 -4.36 -14.36
CA ASN A 461 30.50 -4.44 -14.98
C ASN A 461 30.53 -3.97 -16.47
N GLY A 462 29.37 -3.48 -16.97
CA GLY A 462 29.18 -3.01 -18.35
C GLY A 462 27.73 -2.89 -18.72
N SER A 463 27.39 -3.05 -20.00
CA SER A 463 26.03 -2.92 -20.54
C SER A 463 25.24 -4.23 -20.59
N THR A 464 25.85 -5.36 -20.23
CA THR A 464 25.17 -6.65 -20.19
C THR A 464 24.19 -6.72 -19.03
N PRO A 465 23.04 -7.41 -19.17
CA PRO A 465 22.12 -7.58 -18.06
C PRO A 465 22.78 -8.13 -16.81
N VAL A 466 22.42 -7.56 -15.66
CA VAL A 466 22.88 -7.99 -14.34
C VAL A 466 21.83 -8.90 -13.74
N SER A 467 22.27 -10.03 -13.17
CA SER A 467 21.42 -10.92 -12.38
C SER A 467 21.97 -11.03 -10.96
N VAL A 468 21.10 -10.82 -9.97
CA VAL A 468 21.45 -10.88 -8.54
C VAL A 468 20.64 -11.99 -7.88
N TYR A 469 21.33 -12.82 -7.09
CA TYR A 469 20.74 -13.92 -6.34
C TYR A 469 21.14 -13.77 -4.88
N ILE A 470 20.14 -13.80 -4.00
CA ILE A 470 20.34 -13.77 -2.55
C ILE A 470 19.58 -14.92 -1.94
N ASN A 471 20.24 -15.74 -1.13
CA ASN A 471 19.63 -16.92 -0.52
C ASN A 471 20.29 -17.30 0.79
N ARG A 472 19.58 -18.10 1.60
CA ARG A 472 20.13 -18.67 2.83
C ARG A 472 21.31 -19.60 2.50
N PRO A 473 22.33 -19.69 3.38
CA PRO A 473 23.39 -20.66 3.20
C PRO A 473 22.84 -22.08 3.04
N GLY A 474 23.27 -22.76 1.97
CA GLY A 474 22.82 -24.13 1.66
C GLY A 474 21.50 -24.25 0.89
N SER A 475 20.81 -23.15 0.60
CA SER A 475 19.66 -23.16 -0.32
C SER A 475 20.11 -23.43 -1.77
N LYS A 476 19.21 -24.05 -2.56
CA LYS A 476 19.42 -24.21 -4.00
C LYS A 476 19.30 -22.90 -4.78
N GLY A 477 18.69 -21.89 -4.18
CA GLY A 477 18.42 -20.58 -4.77
C GLY A 477 17.32 -20.57 -5.84
N ALA A 478 16.75 -19.39 -6.09
CA ALA A 478 15.84 -19.17 -7.19
C ALA A 478 16.58 -18.95 -8.51
N SER A 479 15.91 -19.19 -9.63
CA SER A 479 16.36 -18.78 -10.94
C SER A 479 15.47 -17.67 -11.47
N VAL A 480 16.04 -16.60 -11.99
CA VAL A 480 15.29 -15.52 -12.64
C VAL A 480 14.82 -16.02 -14.00
N PRO A 481 13.52 -16.00 -14.30
CA PRO A 481 13.02 -16.25 -15.64
C PRO A 481 13.59 -15.22 -16.64
N ASP A 482 13.97 -15.67 -17.82
CA ASP A 482 14.35 -14.76 -18.89
C ASP A 482 13.15 -13.94 -19.39
N GLY A 483 13.39 -12.68 -19.73
CA GLY A 483 12.40 -11.80 -20.32
C GLY A 483 12.26 -10.44 -19.61
N PRO A 484 11.58 -9.48 -20.26
CA PRO A 484 11.22 -8.20 -19.65
C PRO A 484 10.21 -8.40 -18.52
N VAL A 485 10.03 -7.37 -17.68
CA VAL A 485 8.89 -7.26 -16.75
C VAL A 485 7.62 -7.52 -17.54
N GLY A 486 6.80 -8.44 -17.06
CA GLY A 486 5.65 -8.91 -17.82
C GLY A 486 4.63 -7.81 -18.11
N THR A 487 4.34 -7.63 -19.38
CA THR A 487 3.03 -7.18 -19.84
C THR A 487 2.15 -8.43 -19.80
N GLY A 488 1.45 -8.63 -18.69
CA GLY A 488 0.55 -9.71 -18.35
C GLY A 488 0.28 -10.80 -19.40
N SER A 489 1.04 -11.89 -19.35
CA SER A 489 0.58 -13.19 -19.85
C SER A 489 0.44 -14.10 -18.64
N ALA A 490 -0.79 -14.31 -18.22
CA ALA A 490 -1.14 -15.27 -17.19
C ALA A 490 -0.80 -16.69 -17.66
N SER A 491 0.42 -17.16 -17.38
CA SER A 491 0.75 -18.58 -17.40
C SER A 491 1.04 -18.99 -15.95
N GLY A 492 -0.03 -19.28 -15.24
CA GLY A 492 0.04 -19.90 -13.93
C GLY A 492 0.67 -21.29 -14.03
N SER A 493 1.92 -21.40 -13.56
CA SER A 493 2.52 -22.68 -13.20
C SER A 493 2.72 -22.67 -11.70
N ALA A 494 1.65 -22.91 -10.96
CA ALA A 494 1.74 -23.33 -9.56
C ALA A 494 2.29 -24.74 -9.53
N SER A 495 3.61 -24.92 -9.40
CA SER A 495 4.23 -26.19 -9.04
C SER A 495 4.09 -26.42 -7.53
N GLY A 496 2.90 -26.78 -7.12
CA GLY A 496 2.65 -27.37 -5.80
C GLY A 496 3.11 -28.83 -5.83
N SER A 497 4.26 -29.14 -5.28
CA SER A 497 4.70 -30.51 -4.98
C SER A 497 3.92 -31.03 -3.79
N ALA A 498 2.77 -31.66 -4.05
CA ALA A 498 2.10 -32.51 -3.09
C ALA A 498 2.81 -33.88 -3.09
N SER A 499 3.57 -34.17 -2.05
CA SER A 499 4.06 -35.51 -1.76
C SER A 499 2.90 -36.39 -1.27
N GLY A 500 2.28 -37.13 -2.21
CA GLY A 500 1.34 -38.20 -1.88
C GLY A 500 2.06 -39.53 -1.79
N SER A 501 2.08 -40.11 -0.61
CA SER A 501 2.55 -41.47 -0.37
C SER A 501 1.61 -42.48 -1.05
N GLY A 502 2.20 -43.32 -1.90
CA GLY A 502 1.46 -44.37 -2.60
C GLY A 502 1.08 -45.52 -1.67
N GLY A 503 -0.14 -45.95 -1.78
CA GLY A 503 -0.63 -47.25 -1.33
C GLY A 503 -1.06 -48.05 -2.54
N SER A 504 -0.34 -49.09 -2.84
CA SER A 504 -0.66 -50.11 -3.85
C SER A 504 -1.85 -50.95 -3.39
N GLY A 505 -2.81 -51.11 -4.28
CA GLY A 505 -3.92 -52.06 -4.10
C GLY A 505 -4.43 -52.51 -5.48
N SER A 506 -3.92 -53.63 -5.93
CA SER A 506 -4.40 -54.37 -7.11
C SER A 506 -5.71 -55.07 -6.76
N SER A 507 -6.73 -54.99 -7.59
CA SER A 507 -7.64 -56.10 -7.86
C SER A 507 -8.38 -55.93 -9.18
N SER A 508 -8.23 -56.95 -9.98
CA SER A 508 -8.94 -57.32 -11.21
C SER A 508 -10.42 -57.61 -10.96
N GLY A 509 -11.26 -57.38 -11.96
CA GLY A 509 -12.63 -57.90 -12.01
C GLY A 509 -13.42 -57.43 -13.20
N SER A 510 -13.55 -58.33 -14.15
CA SER A 510 -14.31 -58.31 -15.42
C SER A 510 -15.81 -58.28 -15.23
N GLY A 511 -16.55 -57.73 -16.22
CA GLY A 511 -17.68 -58.38 -16.80
C GLY A 511 -19.05 -57.71 -16.66
N SER A 512 -19.63 -57.49 -17.80
CA SER A 512 -21.00 -57.30 -18.30
C SER A 512 -21.54 -55.89 -18.34
#